data_8793b074e35e06288aa06b67ee5904de
#
_entry.id   8793b074e35e06288aa06b67ee5904de
#
_cell.length_a   1.000
_cell.length_b   1.000
_cell.length_c   1.000
_cell.angle_alpha   90.00
_cell.angle_beta   90.00
_cell.angle_gamma   90.00
#
_symmetry.space_group_name_H-M   'P 1'
#
loop_
_entity.id
_entity.type
_entity.pdbx_description
1 polymer ?
#
loop_
_entity_poly.entity_id
_entity_poly.type
_entity_poly.pdbx_seq_one_letter_code
_entity_poly.pdbx_strand_id
1 'polypeptide(L)'
;MYNGLTKFRNFLYNSLILKTFQTPVYSIGVGNLAVGGTGKTPFVSYLIQQFPGVQIAVLSRGYGRKTKGFLSVDKASSPATVGDEIFMLFEKHQAVSKFFVCEDRKLGVQNIMRLHPATELIIFDDIFQHRRVRPNLNILLSTFSSPFFDDFLMPYGRLRESRQGLKRADMLIFTKVQNGLSDWQRSHFMKSVKKVSDKGLPIFFTKQKTDKTININEKSLKSGEKVTVLSALARNDLFQSDVGKSFDVSEKFGFRDHHAYTIKDLQDIWHKASSLPVITTEKDFVKLKQLLSKEQLESFYVFKIEANFLEDEALFLTYIKEDFKRFRSRKGSLNNG
;
A
#
# COMPACT_ATOMS: atom_id res chain seq x y z
N MET A 1 23.69 0.48 -16.28
CA MET A 1 24.07 1.49 -15.26
C MET A 1 23.23 1.39 -13.97
N TYR A 2 21.91 1.44 -13.99
CA TYR A 2 21.02 1.35 -12.80
C TYR A 2 21.30 0.11 -11.91
N ASN A 3 21.40 -1.09 -12.52
CA ASN A 3 21.66 -2.34 -11.79
C ASN A 3 22.99 -2.37 -11.06
N GLY A 4 24.05 -1.77 -11.64
CA GLY A 4 25.38 -1.69 -11.02
C GLY A 4 25.36 -0.83 -9.76
N LEU A 5 24.75 0.36 -9.86
CA LEU A 5 24.60 1.29 -8.72
C LEU A 5 23.79 0.68 -7.57
N THR A 6 22.68 0.00 -7.90
CA THR A 6 21.82 -0.65 -6.89
C THR A 6 22.56 -1.82 -6.22
N LYS A 7 23.29 -2.65 -6.98
CA LYS A 7 24.12 -3.74 -6.45
C LYS A 7 25.22 -3.21 -5.55
N PHE A 8 25.95 -2.18 -5.98
CA PHE A 8 27.02 -1.56 -5.19
C PHE A 8 26.51 -0.96 -3.89
N ARG A 9 25.44 -0.17 -3.94
CA ARG A 9 24.79 0.35 -2.74
C ARG A 9 24.37 -0.79 -1.79
N ASN A 10 23.75 -1.84 -2.32
CA ASN A 10 23.31 -2.98 -1.52
C ASN A 10 24.50 -3.72 -0.90
N PHE A 11 25.63 -3.85 -1.62
CA PHE A 11 26.86 -4.40 -1.09
C PHE A 11 27.37 -3.58 0.12
N LEU A 12 27.45 -2.24 0.01
CA LEU A 12 27.89 -1.37 1.09
C LEU A 12 27.05 -1.52 2.38
N TYR A 13 25.72 -1.68 2.24
CA TYR A 13 24.86 -1.97 3.40
C TYR A 13 25.04 -3.39 3.94
N ASN A 14 25.22 -4.39 3.07
CA ASN A 14 25.44 -5.78 3.50
C ASN A 14 26.77 -5.97 4.23
N SER A 15 27.80 -5.24 3.81
CA SER A 15 29.14 -5.20 4.45
C SER A 15 29.20 -4.30 5.67
N LEU A 16 28.06 -3.78 6.15
CA LEU A 16 27.97 -2.86 7.30
C LEU A 16 28.79 -1.56 7.18
N ILE A 17 29.32 -1.25 6.00
CA ILE A 17 30.02 0.02 5.72
C ILE A 17 29.03 1.20 5.86
N LEU A 18 27.81 1.03 5.32
CA LEU A 18 26.73 1.99 5.55
C LEU A 18 25.88 1.54 6.74
N LYS A 19 25.82 2.40 7.76
CA LYS A 19 25.02 2.14 8.98
C LYS A 19 23.53 2.27 8.71
N THR A 20 22.75 1.35 9.28
CA THR A 20 21.30 1.41 9.29
C THR A 20 20.80 2.00 10.60
N PHE A 21 19.80 2.85 10.53
CA PHE A 21 19.12 3.41 11.68
C PHE A 21 17.99 2.46 12.12
N GLN A 22 17.96 2.12 13.39
CA GLN A 22 16.84 1.41 14.02
C GLN A 22 15.88 2.42 14.65
N THR A 23 14.60 2.16 14.54
CA THR A 23 13.57 3.01 15.11
C THR A 23 13.54 2.89 16.64
N PRO A 24 13.31 3.99 17.37
CA PRO A 24 13.23 3.96 18.84
C PRO A 24 11.92 3.33 19.35
N VAL A 25 10.94 3.11 18.48
CA VAL A 25 9.68 2.40 18.74
C VAL A 25 9.52 1.25 17.77
N TYR A 26 8.60 0.33 18.08
CA TYR A 26 8.34 -0.78 17.17
C TYR A 26 7.95 -0.29 15.78
N SER A 27 8.39 -1.00 14.77
CA SER A 27 8.12 -0.58 13.41
C SER A 27 7.90 -1.75 12.45
N ILE A 28 6.91 -1.61 11.60
CA ILE A 28 6.58 -2.55 10.52
C ILE A 28 6.85 -1.85 9.19
N GLY A 29 7.68 -2.46 8.36
CA GLY A 29 7.94 -2.02 7.00
C GLY A 29 7.11 -2.83 6.01
N VAL A 30 6.32 -2.15 5.18
CA VAL A 30 5.63 -2.75 4.04
C VAL A 30 6.33 -2.30 2.77
N GLY A 31 6.65 -3.24 1.88
CA GLY A 31 7.29 -2.91 0.63
C GLY A 31 7.24 -4.03 -0.41
N ASN A 32 7.84 -3.80 -1.55
CA ASN A 32 7.88 -4.75 -2.65
C ASN A 32 9.18 -4.63 -3.44
N LEU A 33 9.48 -5.63 -4.27
CA LEU A 33 10.66 -5.62 -5.16
C LEU A 33 10.35 -5.05 -6.55
N ALA A 34 9.11 -5.15 -7.01
CA ALA A 34 8.71 -4.75 -8.36
C ALA A 34 8.01 -3.37 -8.37
N VAL A 35 8.09 -2.64 -9.46
CA VAL A 35 7.22 -1.47 -9.70
C VAL A 35 5.79 -1.93 -9.97
N GLY A 36 4.82 -1.05 -9.67
CA GLY A 36 3.40 -1.27 -9.91
C GLY A 36 2.60 -1.59 -8.65
N GLY A 37 1.30 -1.75 -8.84
CA GLY A 37 0.31 -1.92 -7.77
C GLY A 37 0.35 -3.31 -7.11
N THR A 38 1.26 -3.54 -6.19
CA THR A 38 1.38 -4.80 -5.44
C THR A 38 0.43 -4.91 -4.25
N GLY A 39 -0.48 -3.96 -4.06
CA GLY A 39 -1.44 -3.97 -2.94
C GLY A 39 -0.89 -3.43 -1.62
N LYS A 40 0.17 -2.61 -1.64
CA LYS A 40 0.76 -2.00 -0.44
C LYS A 40 -0.26 -1.21 0.37
N THR A 41 -0.93 -0.25 -0.26
CA THR A 41 -1.86 0.65 0.43
C THR A 41 -3.04 -0.06 1.08
N PRO A 42 -3.75 -1.00 0.41
CA PRO A 42 -4.74 -1.84 1.06
C PRO A 42 -4.17 -2.66 2.23
N PHE A 43 -2.94 -3.15 2.11
CA PHE A 43 -2.31 -3.92 3.17
C PHE A 43 -1.87 -3.06 4.37
N VAL A 44 -1.37 -1.84 4.14
CA VAL A 44 -1.12 -0.85 5.21
C VAL A 44 -2.42 -0.48 5.91
N SER A 45 -3.50 -0.25 5.15
CA SER A 45 -4.85 -0.02 5.69
C SER A 45 -5.32 -1.19 6.58
N TYR A 46 -5.10 -2.43 6.14
CA TYR A 46 -5.38 -3.63 6.94
C TYR A 46 -4.56 -3.63 8.24
N LEU A 47 -3.24 -3.40 8.18
CA LEU A 47 -2.36 -3.41 9.36
C LEU A 47 -2.78 -2.38 10.41
N ILE A 48 -3.18 -1.16 10.02
CA ILE A 48 -3.65 -0.13 10.95
C ILE A 48 -4.80 -0.67 11.83
N GLN A 49 -5.72 -1.40 11.23
CA GLN A 49 -6.90 -1.96 11.91
C GLN A 49 -6.55 -3.09 12.90
N GLN A 50 -5.38 -3.73 12.73
CA GLN A 50 -4.99 -4.86 13.59
C GLN A 50 -4.41 -4.44 14.96
N PHE A 51 -4.17 -3.15 15.17
CA PHE A 51 -3.60 -2.60 16.41
C PHE A 51 -4.54 -1.56 17.06
N PRO A 52 -5.76 -1.96 17.47
CA PRO A 52 -6.68 -1.04 18.14
C PRO A 52 -6.08 -0.52 19.45
N GLY A 53 -6.25 0.79 19.70
CA GLY A 53 -5.74 1.44 20.91
C GLY A 53 -4.25 1.74 20.94
N VAL A 54 -3.48 1.31 19.92
CA VAL A 54 -2.05 1.63 19.79
C VAL A 54 -1.87 2.97 19.10
N GLN A 55 -0.94 3.80 19.61
CA GLN A 55 -0.60 5.09 18.98
C GLN A 55 0.25 4.86 17.73
N ILE A 56 -0.41 4.85 16.56
CA ILE A 56 0.20 4.53 15.27
C ILE A 56 0.60 5.80 14.51
N ALA A 57 1.82 5.81 13.99
CA ALA A 57 2.27 6.74 12.96
C ALA A 57 2.51 5.99 11.64
N VAL A 58 1.96 6.47 10.53
CA VAL A 58 2.23 5.95 9.18
C VAL A 58 3.19 6.91 8.47
N LEU A 59 4.31 6.40 7.99
CA LEU A 59 5.33 7.20 7.29
C LEU A 59 5.54 6.70 5.87
N SER A 60 5.13 7.51 4.89
CA SER A 60 5.33 7.26 3.46
C SER A 60 6.38 8.19 2.85
N ARG A 61 6.78 7.93 1.62
CA ARG A 61 7.61 8.84 0.81
C ARG A 61 6.82 10.06 0.35
N GLY A 62 5.52 9.89 0.11
CA GLY A 62 4.70 10.86 -0.59
C GLY A 62 5.05 10.86 -2.08
N TYR A 63 4.93 9.68 -2.74
CA TYR A 63 5.20 9.59 -4.17
C TYR A 63 4.29 10.50 -4.97
N GLY A 64 4.84 11.21 -5.97
CA GLY A 64 4.08 12.13 -6.84
C GLY A 64 3.72 13.49 -6.23
N ARG A 65 4.05 13.76 -4.95
CA ARG A 65 3.79 15.05 -4.30
C ARG A 65 4.67 16.17 -4.87
N LYS A 66 4.16 17.39 -4.82
CA LYS A 66 4.88 18.60 -5.26
C LYS A 66 5.79 19.20 -4.18
N THR A 67 5.55 18.84 -2.92
CA THR A 67 6.33 19.32 -1.76
C THR A 67 7.55 18.45 -1.50
N LYS A 68 8.43 18.88 -0.60
CA LYS A 68 9.62 18.15 -0.16
C LYS A 68 9.77 18.20 1.37
N GLY A 69 10.60 17.30 1.91
CA GLY A 69 10.91 17.24 3.33
C GLY A 69 9.84 16.56 4.16
N PHE A 70 9.87 16.78 5.45
CA PHE A 70 8.91 16.22 6.40
C PHE A 70 7.63 17.07 6.46
N LEU A 71 6.48 16.41 6.33
CA LEU A 71 5.17 17.02 6.51
C LEU A 71 4.26 16.08 7.29
N SER A 72 3.48 16.63 8.22
CA SER A 72 2.29 15.98 8.78
C SER A 72 1.14 16.07 7.77
N VAL A 73 0.38 15.01 7.65
CA VAL A 73 -0.84 14.99 6.83
C VAL A 73 -2.02 15.35 7.72
N ASP A 74 -2.78 16.33 7.30
CA ASP A 74 -3.94 16.88 8.03
C ASP A 74 -5.09 17.22 7.06
N LYS A 75 -6.15 17.83 7.58
CA LYS A 75 -7.33 18.22 6.80
C LYS A 75 -7.05 19.30 5.74
N ALA A 76 -5.99 20.10 5.91
CA ALA A 76 -5.56 21.10 4.94
C ALA A 76 -4.68 20.50 3.84
N SER A 77 -4.24 19.26 4.01
CA SER A 77 -3.43 18.53 3.02
C SER A 77 -4.26 18.14 1.79
N SER A 78 -3.56 17.87 0.70
CA SER A 78 -4.15 17.39 -0.56
C SER A 78 -3.28 16.32 -1.20
N PRO A 79 -3.81 15.51 -2.14
CA PRO A 79 -3.01 14.58 -2.93
C PRO A 79 -1.79 15.24 -3.59
N ALA A 80 -1.92 16.50 -4.03
CA ALA A 80 -0.82 17.25 -4.62
C ALA A 80 0.29 17.61 -3.62
N THR A 81 -0.04 17.82 -2.34
CA THR A 81 0.93 18.20 -1.30
C THR A 81 1.58 17.01 -0.61
N VAL A 82 0.88 15.89 -0.45
CA VAL A 82 1.38 14.75 0.32
C VAL A 82 1.46 13.44 -0.48
N GLY A 83 0.80 13.36 -1.63
CA GLY A 83 0.70 12.17 -2.48
C GLY A 83 -0.63 11.42 -2.30
N ASP A 84 -1.09 10.78 -3.37
CA ASP A 84 -2.42 10.17 -3.46
C ASP A 84 -2.64 9.07 -2.41
N GLU A 85 -1.67 8.16 -2.29
CA GLU A 85 -1.79 6.94 -1.48
C GLU A 85 -1.85 7.25 0.02
N ILE A 86 -0.97 8.13 0.49
CA ILE A 86 -0.97 8.51 1.92
C ILE A 86 -2.17 9.39 2.28
N PHE A 87 -2.63 10.24 1.35
CA PHE A 87 -3.82 11.03 1.58
C PHE A 87 -5.08 10.15 1.66
N MET A 88 -5.18 9.13 0.81
CA MET A 88 -6.24 8.13 0.88
C MET A 88 -6.24 7.38 2.23
N LEU A 89 -5.07 6.96 2.72
CA LEU A 89 -4.94 6.32 4.03
C LEU A 89 -5.36 7.27 5.17
N PHE A 90 -4.97 8.55 5.07
CA PHE A 90 -5.37 9.58 6.03
C PHE A 90 -6.90 9.76 6.06
N GLU A 91 -7.56 9.93 4.92
CA GLU A 91 -9.01 10.05 4.84
C GLU A 91 -9.73 8.88 5.53
N LYS A 92 -9.20 7.67 5.37
CA LYS A 92 -9.78 6.43 5.91
C LYS A 92 -9.50 6.22 7.41
N HIS A 93 -8.35 6.66 7.93
CA HIS A 93 -7.85 6.26 9.26
C HIS A 93 -7.42 7.42 10.17
N GLN A 94 -7.74 8.69 9.84
CA GLN A 94 -7.33 9.85 10.63
C GLN A 94 -7.80 9.85 12.09
N ALA A 95 -8.87 9.11 12.38
CA ALA A 95 -9.40 8.99 13.75
C ALA A 95 -8.50 8.11 14.67
N VAL A 96 -7.73 7.19 14.08
CA VAL A 96 -6.97 6.16 14.83
C VAL A 96 -5.46 6.21 14.61
N SER A 97 -4.99 6.99 13.64
CA SER A 97 -3.56 7.06 13.28
C SER A 97 -3.13 8.45 12.85
N LYS A 98 -1.84 8.73 12.97
CA LYS A 98 -1.20 9.94 12.43
C LYS A 98 -0.44 9.59 11.15
N PHE A 99 -0.43 10.50 10.18
CA PHE A 99 0.15 10.27 8.87
C PHE A 99 1.20 11.32 8.54
N PHE A 100 2.30 10.85 7.95
CA PHE A 100 3.46 11.69 7.66
C PHE A 100 4.09 11.31 6.33
N VAL A 101 4.74 12.27 5.69
CA VAL A 101 5.55 12.05 4.51
C VAL A 101 6.97 12.62 4.71
N CYS A 102 7.96 11.87 4.23
CA CYS A 102 9.35 12.32 4.22
C CYS A 102 10.18 11.42 3.29
N GLU A 103 10.99 11.98 2.40
CA GLU A 103 11.89 11.19 1.54
C GLU A 103 12.99 10.51 2.37
N ASP A 104 13.58 11.22 3.34
CA ASP A 104 14.49 10.63 4.32
C ASP A 104 13.69 10.06 5.50
N ARG A 105 13.50 8.73 5.50
CA ARG A 105 12.73 8.03 6.53
C ARG A 105 13.35 8.16 7.93
N LYS A 106 14.70 8.31 8.04
CA LYS A 106 15.36 8.56 9.31
C LYS A 106 14.94 9.91 9.89
N LEU A 107 15.03 10.96 9.09
CA LEU A 107 14.54 12.29 9.48
C LEU A 107 13.05 12.28 9.80
N GLY A 108 12.26 11.52 9.00
CA GLY A 108 10.83 11.33 9.26
C GLY A 108 10.56 10.74 10.64
N VAL A 109 11.25 9.66 11.01
CA VAL A 109 11.13 9.05 12.35
C VAL A 109 11.53 10.02 13.46
N GLN A 110 12.65 10.73 13.30
CA GLN A 110 13.11 11.70 14.30
C GLN A 110 12.08 12.81 14.55
N ASN A 111 11.46 13.34 13.48
CA ASN A 111 10.41 14.36 13.61
C ASN A 111 9.13 13.80 14.22
N ILE A 112 8.72 12.58 13.85
CA ILE A 112 7.55 11.92 14.45
C ILE A 112 7.76 11.79 15.96
N MET A 113 8.90 11.26 16.39
CA MET A 113 9.18 11.08 17.83
C MET A 113 9.24 12.39 18.60
N ARG A 114 9.71 13.46 17.95
CA ARG A 114 9.75 14.80 18.57
C ARG A 114 8.34 15.42 18.70
N LEU A 115 7.49 15.28 17.67
CA LEU A 115 6.17 15.92 17.62
C LEU A 115 5.08 15.04 18.28
N HIS A 116 5.26 13.73 18.24
CA HIS A 116 4.32 12.73 18.77
C HIS A 116 5.06 11.68 19.60
N PRO A 117 5.59 12.06 20.79
CA PRO A 117 6.40 11.17 21.63
C PRO A 117 5.62 9.95 22.15
N ALA A 118 4.30 10.02 22.18
CA ALA A 118 3.44 8.90 22.55
C ALA A 118 3.31 7.83 21.44
N THR A 119 3.94 8.00 20.28
CA THR A 119 3.91 6.99 19.21
C THR A 119 4.51 5.67 19.70
N GLU A 120 3.78 4.58 19.54
CA GLU A 120 4.18 3.21 19.93
C GLU A 120 4.56 2.34 18.75
N LEU A 121 3.93 2.59 17.58
CA LEU A 121 4.12 1.82 16.36
C LEU A 121 4.31 2.76 15.17
N ILE A 122 5.35 2.53 14.37
CA ILE A 122 5.50 3.18 13.07
C ILE A 122 5.28 2.16 11.96
N ILE A 123 4.33 2.42 11.07
CA ILE A 123 4.13 1.64 9.85
C ILE A 123 4.75 2.42 8.69
N PHE A 124 5.72 1.82 8.03
CA PHE A 124 6.34 2.38 6.84
C PHE A 124 5.66 1.89 5.58
N ASP A 125 5.18 2.79 4.77
CA ASP A 125 4.71 2.50 3.42
C ASP A 125 5.85 2.67 2.41
N ASP A 126 6.04 1.67 1.55
CA ASP A 126 7.08 1.55 0.51
C ASP A 126 8.52 1.82 1.03
N ILE A 127 8.93 1.07 2.07
CA ILE A 127 10.24 1.24 2.72
C ILE A 127 11.36 0.36 2.12
N PHE A 128 11.03 -0.70 1.39
CA PHE A 128 11.95 -1.82 1.14
C PHE A 128 13.25 -1.42 0.44
N GLN A 129 13.23 -0.40 -0.42
CA GLN A 129 14.43 0.15 -1.06
C GLN A 129 15.18 1.19 -0.21
N HIS A 130 14.57 1.66 0.89
CA HIS A 130 15.18 2.70 1.75
C HIS A 130 16.01 2.08 2.88
N ARG A 131 17.16 1.51 2.53
CA ARG A 131 18.02 0.73 3.41
C ARG A 131 18.65 1.49 4.60
N ARG A 132 18.54 2.81 4.61
CA ARG A 132 19.04 3.65 5.73
C ARG A 132 18.24 3.44 7.03
N VAL A 133 17.00 3.00 6.95
CA VAL A 133 16.17 2.61 8.09
C VAL A 133 15.87 1.12 8.00
N ARG A 134 16.00 0.43 9.13
CA ARG A 134 15.64 -0.98 9.26
C ARG A 134 14.45 -1.10 10.20
N PRO A 135 13.25 -1.42 9.70
CA PRO A 135 12.11 -1.75 10.53
C PRO A 135 12.38 -2.99 11.40
N ASN A 136 11.64 -3.16 12.49
CA ASN A 136 11.68 -4.36 13.32
C ASN A 136 11.14 -5.57 12.56
N LEU A 137 10.06 -5.37 11.81
CA LEU A 137 9.44 -6.38 10.97
C LEU A 137 9.33 -5.87 9.53
N ASN A 138 9.91 -6.58 8.56
CA ASN A 138 9.83 -6.26 7.13
C ASN A 138 8.90 -7.22 6.40
N ILE A 139 7.78 -6.73 5.93
CA ILE A 139 6.80 -7.48 5.14
C ILE A 139 7.00 -7.17 3.66
N LEU A 140 7.34 -8.19 2.89
CA LEU A 140 7.47 -8.09 1.44
C LEU A 140 6.18 -8.52 0.76
N LEU A 141 5.66 -7.67 -0.11
CA LEU A 141 4.51 -7.99 -0.95
C LEU A 141 4.96 -8.35 -2.37
N SER A 142 4.32 -9.35 -2.95
CA SER A 142 4.45 -9.72 -4.36
C SER A 142 3.09 -10.08 -4.94
N THR A 143 2.80 -9.71 -6.17
CA THR A 143 1.55 -10.13 -6.80
C THR A 143 1.60 -11.61 -7.16
N PHE A 144 0.49 -12.32 -6.96
CA PHE A 144 0.38 -13.74 -7.30
C PHE A 144 0.48 -13.97 -8.81
N SER A 145 -0.19 -13.16 -9.61
CA SER A 145 -0.20 -13.28 -11.07
C SER A 145 1.13 -12.93 -11.74
N SER A 146 2.05 -12.29 -11.03
CA SER A 146 3.35 -11.87 -11.54
C SER A 146 4.34 -11.79 -10.38
N PRO A 147 4.75 -12.95 -9.85
CA PRO A 147 5.57 -13.05 -8.67
C PRO A 147 6.99 -12.56 -8.93
N PHE A 148 7.64 -12.00 -7.91
CA PHE A 148 8.98 -11.42 -8.03
C PHE A 148 10.04 -12.42 -8.50
N PHE A 149 9.86 -13.70 -8.27
CA PHE A 149 10.82 -14.74 -8.64
C PHE A 149 10.79 -15.08 -10.14
N ASP A 150 9.72 -14.72 -10.87
CA ASP A 150 9.60 -14.89 -12.33
C ASP A 150 9.87 -13.59 -13.10
N ASP A 151 10.08 -12.46 -12.40
CA ASP A 151 10.27 -11.16 -13.02
C ASP A 151 11.77 -10.78 -13.10
N PHE A 152 12.10 -9.86 -13.98
CA PHE A 152 13.47 -9.39 -14.26
C PHE A 152 13.69 -7.98 -13.75
N LEU A 153 14.97 -7.60 -13.60
CA LEU A 153 15.39 -6.26 -13.26
C LEU A 153 15.04 -5.26 -14.37
N MET A 154 14.63 -4.06 -13.99
CA MET A 154 14.45 -2.94 -14.92
C MET A 154 15.74 -2.70 -15.74
N PRO A 155 15.64 -2.41 -17.05
CA PRO A 155 14.42 -2.16 -17.83
C PRO A 155 13.76 -3.40 -18.43
N TYR A 156 14.36 -4.59 -18.33
CA TYR A 156 13.86 -5.83 -18.95
C TYR A 156 12.64 -6.43 -18.25
N GLY A 157 12.38 -6.07 -17.02
CA GLY A 157 11.23 -6.46 -16.21
C GLY A 157 10.85 -5.34 -15.28
N ARG A 158 10.14 -5.64 -14.17
CA ARG A 158 9.60 -4.68 -13.23
C ARG A 158 10.35 -4.59 -11.90
N LEU A 159 11.36 -5.45 -11.68
CA LEU A 159 12.09 -5.44 -10.42
C LEU A 159 12.95 -4.17 -10.28
N ARG A 160 12.74 -3.44 -9.17
CA ARG A 160 13.55 -2.28 -8.74
C ARG A 160 14.92 -2.71 -8.19
N GLU A 161 15.03 -3.95 -7.73
CA GLU A 161 16.25 -4.55 -7.21
C GLU A 161 16.23 -6.07 -7.37
N SER A 162 17.38 -6.72 -7.15
CA SER A 162 17.53 -8.17 -7.30
C SER A 162 16.55 -8.97 -6.44
N ARG A 163 16.12 -10.14 -6.92
CA ARG A 163 15.34 -11.14 -6.17
C ARG A 163 15.95 -11.45 -4.79
N GLN A 164 17.29 -11.36 -4.66
CA GLN A 164 18.01 -11.51 -3.39
C GLN A 164 17.60 -10.49 -2.31
N GLY A 165 16.90 -9.43 -2.70
CA GLY A 165 16.25 -8.52 -1.76
C GLY A 165 15.33 -9.23 -0.77
N LEU A 166 14.73 -10.35 -1.17
CA LEU A 166 13.91 -11.22 -0.31
C LEU A 166 14.60 -11.57 1.02
N LYS A 167 15.93 -11.73 1.05
CA LYS A 167 16.67 -12.08 2.27
C LYS A 167 16.53 -11.07 3.42
N ARG A 168 16.07 -9.85 3.10
CA ARG A 168 15.80 -8.80 4.10
C ARG A 168 14.38 -8.84 4.64
N ALA A 169 13.49 -9.60 4.00
CA ALA A 169 12.13 -9.78 4.48
C ALA A 169 12.09 -10.71 5.69
N ASP A 170 11.15 -10.48 6.57
CA ASP A 170 10.80 -11.33 7.70
C ASP A 170 9.51 -12.10 7.43
N MET A 171 8.67 -11.59 6.52
CA MET A 171 7.48 -12.24 5.98
C MET A 171 7.32 -11.94 4.50
N LEU A 172 6.69 -12.87 3.77
CA LEU A 172 6.32 -12.70 2.36
C LEU A 172 4.82 -12.91 2.20
N ILE A 173 4.17 -11.98 1.50
CA ILE A 173 2.74 -12.08 1.22
C ILE A 173 2.53 -12.00 -0.28
N PHE A 174 1.92 -13.04 -0.84
CA PHE A 174 1.44 -13.02 -2.21
C PHE A 174 0.03 -12.45 -2.26
N THR A 175 -0.10 -11.33 -2.94
CA THR A 175 -1.35 -10.55 -3.01
C THR A 175 -2.10 -10.80 -4.30
N LYS A 176 -3.40 -10.47 -4.32
CA LYS A 176 -4.25 -10.53 -5.52
C LYS A 176 -4.43 -11.95 -6.06
N VAL A 177 -4.54 -12.93 -5.19
CA VAL A 177 -4.97 -14.27 -5.57
C VAL A 177 -6.45 -14.21 -5.96
N GLN A 178 -6.82 -14.70 -7.14
CA GLN A 178 -8.19 -14.55 -7.65
C GLN A 178 -9.10 -15.74 -7.30
N ASN A 179 -8.76 -16.94 -7.73
CA ASN A 179 -9.67 -18.09 -7.75
C ASN A 179 -9.34 -19.15 -6.68
N GLY A 180 -8.82 -18.72 -5.53
CA GLY A 180 -8.31 -19.65 -4.53
C GLY A 180 -6.87 -20.09 -4.85
N LEU A 181 -6.34 -20.98 -4.04
CA LEU A 181 -4.97 -21.48 -4.15
C LEU A 181 -4.98 -23.00 -4.13
N SER A 182 -4.58 -23.62 -5.24
CA SER A 182 -4.42 -25.08 -5.27
C SER A 182 -3.14 -25.50 -4.54
N ASP A 183 -3.08 -26.74 -4.03
CA ASP A 183 -1.91 -27.31 -3.37
C ASP A 183 -0.67 -27.31 -4.28
N TRP A 184 -0.88 -27.54 -5.57
CA TRP A 184 0.20 -27.47 -6.57
C TRP A 184 0.76 -26.04 -6.66
N GLN A 185 -0.11 -25.02 -6.77
CA GLN A 185 0.32 -23.62 -6.82
C GLN A 185 1.06 -23.24 -5.53
N ARG A 186 0.51 -23.57 -4.37
CA ARG A 186 1.17 -23.36 -3.07
C ARG A 186 2.57 -23.98 -3.05
N SER A 187 2.68 -25.27 -3.39
CA SER A 187 3.95 -25.98 -3.42
C SER A 187 4.95 -25.36 -4.39
N HIS A 188 4.48 -24.94 -5.58
CA HIS A 188 5.30 -24.27 -6.58
C HIS A 188 5.87 -22.93 -6.05
N PHE A 189 5.02 -22.08 -5.45
CA PHE A 189 5.43 -20.80 -4.87
C PHE A 189 6.44 -20.99 -3.75
N MET A 190 6.18 -21.91 -2.82
CA MET A 190 7.11 -22.22 -1.72
C MET A 190 8.47 -22.71 -2.23
N LYS A 191 8.49 -23.60 -3.20
CA LYS A 191 9.73 -24.08 -3.82
C LYS A 191 10.49 -22.97 -4.54
N SER A 192 9.78 -22.09 -5.24
CA SER A 192 10.38 -20.94 -5.95
C SER A 192 10.97 -19.91 -5.00
N VAL A 193 10.29 -19.63 -3.89
CA VAL A 193 10.83 -18.77 -2.81
C VAL A 193 12.07 -19.39 -2.18
N LYS A 194 12.07 -20.69 -1.90
CA LYS A 194 13.20 -21.42 -1.31
C LYS A 194 14.45 -21.35 -2.20
N LYS A 195 14.31 -21.35 -3.53
CA LYS A 195 15.45 -21.15 -4.47
C LYS A 195 16.12 -19.79 -4.32
N VAL A 196 15.41 -18.78 -3.82
CA VAL A 196 15.95 -17.42 -3.62
C VAL A 196 16.49 -17.24 -2.20
N SER A 197 15.84 -17.85 -1.19
CA SER A 197 16.22 -17.74 0.20
C SER A 197 15.83 -18.97 1.01
N ASP A 198 16.80 -19.57 1.71
CA ASP A 198 16.60 -20.71 2.60
C ASP A 198 16.18 -20.28 4.04
N LYS A 199 15.84 -19.01 4.23
CA LYS A 199 15.56 -18.42 5.57
C LYS A 199 14.33 -19.01 6.27
N GLY A 200 13.52 -19.85 5.61
CA GLY A 200 12.28 -20.36 6.20
C GLY A 200 11.26 -19.28 6.48
N LEU A 201 11.08 -18.34 5.55
CA LEU A 201 10.16 -17.21 5.70
C LEU A 201 8.72 -17.70 5.81
N PRO A 202 7.93 -17.15 6.76
CA PRO A 202 6.48 -17.28 6.72
C PRO A 202 5.92 -16.68 5.43
N ILE A 203 5.09 -17.47 4.73
CA ILE A 203 4.47 -17.10 3.45
C ILE A 203 2.97 -17.12 3.60
N PHE A 204 2.32 -16.02 3.23
CA PHE A 204 0.88 -15.86 3.28
C PHE A 204 0.33 -15.48 1.91
N PHE A 205 -0.97 -15.71 1.73
CA PHE A 205 -1.67 -15.43 0.49
C PHE A 205 -2.92 -14.59 0.78
N THR A 206 -3.07 -13.48 0.04
CA THR A 206 -4.23 -12.60 0.18
C THR A 206 -4.93 -12.38 -1.14
N LYS A 207 -6.24 -12.26 -1.09
CA LYS A 207 -7.09 -11.80 -2.18
C LYS A 207 -7.50 -10.34 -1.96
N GLN A 208 -7.89 -9.69 -3.03
CA GLN A 208 -8.61 -8.43 -2.93
C GLN A 208 -10.09 -8.74 -2.74
N LYS A 209 -10.66 -8.24 -1.67
CA LYS A 209 -12.11 -8.28 -1.45
C LYS A 209 -12.68 -6.94 -1.83
N THR A 210 -13.66 -6.97 -2.69
CA THR A 210 -14.48 -5.81 -3.07
C THR A 210 -15.79 -5.93 -2.32
N ASP A 211 -15.86 -5.31 -1.14
CA ASP A 211 -17.01 -5.54 -0.26
C ASP A 211 -18.23 -4.74 -0.65
N LYS A 212 -18.07 -3.48 -0.99
CA LYS A 212 -19.20 -2.61 -1.34
C LYS A 212 -18.73 -1.48 -2.25
N THR A 213 -19.53 -1.20 -3.25
CA THR A 213 -19.42 0.01 -4.06
C THR A 213 -20.40 1.01 -3.48
N ILE A 214 -19.92 1.98 -2.71
CA ILE A 214 -20.75 2.94 -1.98
C ILE A 214 -20.39 4.38 -2.33
N ASN A 215 -21.40 5.25 -2.28
CA ASN A 215 -21.21 6.70 -2.41
C ASN A 215 -20.96 7.38 -1.04
N ILE A 216 -20.89 8.71 -1.04
CA ILE A 216 -20.67 9.52 0.19
C ILE A 216 -21.80 9.42 1.22
N ASN A 217 -23.00 9.00 0.79
CA ASN A 217 -24.18 8.81 1.65
C ASN A 217 -24.38 7.33 2.02
N GLU A 218 -23.34 6.49 1.85
CA GLU A 218 -23.35 5.04 2.11
C GLU A 218 -24.39 4.25 1.28
N LYS A 219 -24.94 4.85 0.24
CA LYS A 219 -25.80 4.13 -0.72
C LYS A 219 -24.96 3.19 -1.56
N SER A 220 -25.41 1.97 -1.75
CA SER A 220 -24.79 0.97 -2.60
C SER A 220 -25.56 0.77 -3.90
N LEU A 221 -24.85 0.42 -4.96
CA LEU A 221 -25.42 -0.01 -6.23
C LEU A 221 -25.84 -1.48 -6.16
N LYS A 222 -26.89 -1.84 -6.91
CA LYS A 222 -27.31 -3.23 -7.09
C LYS A 222 -26.45 -3.90 -8.18
N SER A 223 -26.23 -5.19 -8.05
CA SER A 223 -25.57 -5.96 -9.10
C SER A 223 -26.35 -5.88 -10.41
N GLY A 224 -25.64 -5.71 -11.53
CA GLY A 224 -26.22 -5.58 -12.86
C GLY A 224 -26.66 -4.15 -13.23
N GLU A 225 -26.58 -3.17 -12.33
CA GLU A 225 -26.89 -1.77 -12.68
C GLU A 225 -25.93 -1.24 -13.75
N LYS A 226 -26.48 -0.40 -14.66
CA LYS A 226 -25.68 0.32 -15.65
C LYS A 226 -24.87 1.39 -15.00
N VAL A 227 -23.56 1.43 -15.30
CA VAL A 227 -22.61 2.32 -14.69
C VAL A 227 -21.60 2.87 -15.69
N THR A 228 -20.99 3.99 -15.34
CA THR A 228 -19.79 4.52 -15.96
C THR A 228 -18.60 4.17 -15.07
N VAL A 229 -17.44 3.82 -15.65
CA VAL A 229 -16.22 3.51 -14.89
C VAL A 229 -15.17 4.57 -15.15
N LEU A 230 -14.60 5.13 -14.08
CA LEU A 230 -13.55 6.13 -14.11
C LEU A 230 -12.34 5.68 -13.30
N SER A 231 -11.16 5.67 -13.92
CA SER A 231 -9.92 5.36 -13.18
C SER A 231 -8.67 6.00 -13.79
N ALA A 232 -7.70 6.29 -12.93
CA ALA A 232 -6.35 6.72 -13.30
C ALA A 232 -5.30 5.78 -12.68
N LEU A 233 -5.22 4.59 -13.23
CA LEU A 233 -4.36 3.50 -12.77
C LEU A 233 -3.38 3.07 -13.87
N ALA A 234 -2.26 2.48 -13.48
CA ALA A 234 -1.31 1.85 -14.41
C ALA A 234 -1.96 0.73 -15.28
N ARG A 235 -3.03 0.09 -14.79
CA ARG A 235 -3.80 -0.95 -15.45
C ARG A 235 -5.29 -0.69 -15.28
N ASN A 236 -5.81 0.29 -16.04
CA ASN A 236 -7.23 0.62 -16.05
C ASN A 236 -8.10 -0.56 -16.54
N ASP A 237 -7.57 -1.35 -17.49
CA ASP A 237 -8.21 -2.54 -18.05
C ASP A 237 -8.59 -3.56 -16.97
N LEU A 238 -7.72 -3.80 -16.00
CA LEU A 238 -8.01 -4.73 -14.90
C LEU A 238 -9.12 -4.21 -13.99
N PHE A 239 -9.08 -2.92 -13.64
CA PHE A 239 -10.12 -2.31 -12.82
C PHE A 239 -11.49 -2.34 -13.53
N GLN A 240 -11.53 -1.96 -14.80
CA GLN A 240 -12.74 -2.00 -15.62
C GLN A 240 -13.30 -3.42 -15.73
N SER A 241 -12.44 -4.42 -15.90
CA SER A 241 -12.83 -5.83 -15.90
C SER A 241 -13.39 -6.27 -14.55
N ASP A 242 -12.77 -5.84 -13.43
CA ASP A 242 -13.26 -6.21 -12.10
C ASP A 242 -14.62 -5.59 -11.80
N VAL A 243 -14.85 -4.33 -12.17
CA VAL A 243 -16.18 -3.68 -12.07
C VAL A 243 -17.22 -4.40 -12.95
N GLY A 244 -16.83 -4.79 -14.16
CA GLY A 244 -17.71 -5.50 -15.11
C GLY A 244 -18.16 -6.89 -14.67
N LYS A 245 -17.54 -7.47 -13.62
CA LYS A 245 -18.04 -8.73 -13.02
C LYS A 245 -19.35 -8.56 -12.25
N SER A 246 -19.64 -7.35 -11.80
CA SER A 246 -20.78 -7.05 -10.93
C SER A 246 -21.76 -6.03 -11.52
N PHE A 247 -21.34 -5.26 -12.52
CA PHE A 247 -22.12 -4.15 -13.08
C PHE A 247 -22.12 -4.17 -14.62
N ASP A 248 -23.14 -3.59 -15.22
CA ASP A 248 -23.21 -3.35 -16.68
C ASP A 248 -22.46 -2.05 -17.02
N VAL A 249 -21.25 -2.18 -17.54
CA VAL A 249 -20.37 -1.04 -17.83
C VAL A 249 -20.68 -0.45 -19.18
N SER A 250 -21.39 0.68 -19.19
CA SER A 250 -21.77 1.43 -20.41
C SER A 250 -20.62 2.27 -20.94
N GLU A 251 -19.92 3.02 -20.08
CA GLU A 251 -18.86 3.94 -20.47
C GLU A 251 -17.59 3.73 -19.63
N LYS A 252 -16.42 3.92 -20.27
CA LYS A 252 -15.11 3.68 -19.67
C LYS A 252 -14.18 4.86 -19.87
N PHE A 253 -13.77 5.49 -18.77
CA PHE A 253 -12.78 6.56 -18.75
C PHE A 253 -11.51 6.08 -18.06
N GLY A 254 -10.46 5.86 -18.84
CA GLY A 254 -9.13 5.46 -18.34
C GLY A 254 -8.11 6.56 -18.53
N PHE A 255 -7.59 7.13 -17.46
CA PHE A 255 -6.52 8.12 -17.47
C PHE A 255 -5.16 7.48 -17.14
N ARG A 256 -4.06 8.22 -17.34
CA ARG A 256 -2.73 7.79 -16.91
C ARG A 256 -2.64 7.68 -15.39
N ASP A 257 -1.82 6.77 -14.91
CA ASP A 257 -1.58 6.66 -13.45
C ASP A 257 -1.13 8.01 -12.86
N HIS A 258 -1.65 8.33 -11.68
CA HIS A 258 -1.47 9.61 -11.00
C HIS A 258 -2.01 10.85 -11.76
N HIS A 259 -2.97 10.68 -12.67
CA HIS A 259 -3.60 11.81 -13.36
C HIS A 259 -4.18 12.81 -12.35
N ALA A 260 -3.93 14.10 -12.60
CA ALA A 260 -4.58 15.20 -11.88
C ALA A 260 -5.82 15.62 -12.68
N TYR A 261 -6.99 15.28 -12.18
CA TYR A 261 -8.25 15.62 -12.84
C TYR A 261 -8.44 17.12 -12.96
N THR A 262 -9.06 17.55 -14.07
CA THR A 262 -9.44 18.94 -14.33
C THR A 262 -10.95 19.07 -14.44
N ILE A 263 -11.47 20.29 -14.33
CA ILE A 263 -12.89 20.59 -14.56
C ILE A 263 -13.33 20.12 -15.96
N LYS A 264 -12.45 20.27 -16.96
CA LYS A 264 -12.74 19.81 -18.33
C LYS A 264 -12.90 18.28 -18.40
N ASP A 265 -12.02 17.52 -17.75
CA ASP A 265 -12.17 16.06 -17.69
C ASP A 265 -13.53 15.66 -17.10
N LEU A 266 -13.97 16.37 -16.07
CA LEU A 266 -15.26 16.10 -15.42
C LEU A 266 -16.45 16.46 -16.33
N GLN A 267 -16.37 17.57 -17.07
CA GLN A 267 -17.39 17.96 -18.04
C GLN A 267 -17.52 16.90 -19.13
N ASP A 268 -16.42 16.40 -19.68
CA ASP A 268 -16.39 15.34 -20.69
C ASP A 268 -16.99 14.02 -20.15
N ILE A 269 -16.67 13.69 -18.88
CA ILE A 269 -17.23 12.49 -18.21
C ILE A 269 -18.74 12.63 -18.05
N TRP A 270 -19.26 13.76 -17.55
CA TRP A 270 -20.70 13.97 -17.36
C TRP A 270 -21.47 13.97 -18.67
N HIS A 271 -20.93 14.63 -19.68
CA HIS A 271 -21.57 14.65 -21.00
C HIS A 271 -21.79 13.23 -21.55
N LYS A 272 -20.81 12.34 -21.37
CA LYS A 272 -20.88 10.95 -21.86
C LYS A 272 -21.56 9.99 -20.88
N ALA A 273 -21.42 10.21 -19.58
CA ALA A 273 -22.02 9.34 -18.57
C ALA A 273 -23.54 9.39 -18.53
N SER A 274 -24.18 10.38 -19.16
CA SER A 274 -25.64 10.46 -19.33
C SER A 274 -26.42 10.23 -18.02
N SER A 275 -25.97 10.84 -16.91
CA SER A 275 -26.53 10.70 -15.56
C SER A 275 -26.38 9.30 -14.91
N LEU A 276 -25.61 8.38 -15.51
CA LEU A 276 -25.31 7.10 -14.88
C LEU A 276 -24.42 7.25 -13.66
N PRO A 277 -24.53 6.36 -12.67
CA PRO A 277 -23.59 6.28 -11.54
C PRO A 277 -22.15 6.07 -12.04
N VAL A 278 -21.21 6.81 -11.47
CA VAL A 278 -19.79 6.71 -11.83
C VAL A 278 -19.05 5.89 -10.78
N ILE A 279 -18.54 4.73 -11.14
CA ILE A 279 -17.70 3.91 -10.27
C ILE A 279 -16.24 4.32 -10.44
N THR A 280 -15.56 4.61 -9.34
CA THR A 280 -14.15 4.99 -9.32
C THR A 280 -13.38 4.32 -8.19
N THR A 281 -12.05 4.45 -8.19
CA THR A 281 -11.18 3.92 -7.13
C THR A 281 -11.16 4.84 -5.90
N GLU A 282 -10.79 4.32 -4.72
CA GLU A 282 -10.54 5.14 -3.53
C GLU A 282 -9.46 6.21 -3.81
N LYS A 283 -8.40 5.85 -4.56
CA LYS A 283 -7.30 6.75 -4.95
C LYS A 283 -7.77 7.91 -5.84
N ASP A 284 -8.65 7.65 -6.77
CA ASP A 284 -9.16 8.69 -7.67
C ASP A 284 -10.22 9.53 -6.97
N PHE A 285 -11.06 8.91 -6.15
CA PHE A 285 -12.12 9.60 -5.44
C PHE A 285 -11.60 10.72 -4.53
N VAL A 286 -10.48 10.52 -3.83
CA VAL A 286 -9.90 11.57 -2.96
C VAL A 286 -9.41 12.81 -3.75
N LYS A 287 -9.07 12.65 -5.04
CA LYS A 287 -8.75 13.76 -5.94
C LYS A 287 -10.03 14.45 -6.44
N LEU A 288 -11.03 13.67 -6.80
CA LEU A 288 -12.31 14.15 -7.30
C LEU A 288 -13.07 14.97 -6.24
N LYS A 289 -13.00 14.57 -4.98
CA LYS A 289 -13.60 15.32 -3.84
C LYS A 289 -13.18 16.80 -3.79
N GLN A 290 -12.02 17.14 -4.31
CA GLN A 290 -11.52 18.52 -4.30
C GLN A 290 -12.10 19.39 -5.44
N LEU A 291 -12.71 18.77 -6.44
CA LEU A 291 -13.20 19.41 -7.65
C LEU A 291 -14.74 19.42 -7.75
N LEU A 292 -15.40 18.55 -7.00
CA LEU A 292 -16.82 18.27 -7.11
C LEU A 292 -17.62 18.88 -5.95
N SER A 293 -18.82 19.36 -6.25
CA SER A 293 -19.79 19.73 -5.21
C SER A 293 -20.30 18.47 -4.49
N LYS A 294 -20.94 18.68 -3.33
CA LYS A 294 -21.49 17.56 -2.55
C LYS A 294 -22.56 16.80 -3.34
N GLU A 295 -23.42 17.50 -4.08
CA GLU A 295 -24.46 16.92 -4.92
C GLU A 295 -23.86 16.06 -6.05
N GLN A 296 -22.78 16.57 -6.67
CA GLN A 296 -22.08 15.84 -7.72
C GLN A 296 -21.41 14.57 -7.19
N LEU A 297 -20.84 14.62 -5.97
CA LEU A 297 -20.23 13.46 -5.32
C LEU A 297 -21.23 12.33 -5.03
N GLU A 298 -22.52 12.60 -4.93
CA GLU A 298 -23.55 11.57 -4.71
C GLU A 298 -23.69 10.58 -5.89
N SER A 299 -23.32 11.01 -7.10
CA SER A 299 -23.29 10.16 -8.28
C SER A 299 -22.01 9.30 -8.41
N PHE A 300 -21.00 9.57 -7.56
CA PHE A 300 -19.75 8.81 -7.55
C PHE A 300 -19.77 7.72 -6.51
N TYR A 301 -19.46 6.51 -6.93
CA TYR A 301 -19.40 5.32 -6.10
C TYR A 301 -17.98 4.79 -6.04
N VAL A 302 -17.50 4.57 -4.84
CA VAL A 302 -16.15 4.10 -4.59
C VAL A 302 -16.11 2.59 -4.54
N PHE A 303 -15.32 2.01 -5.45
CA PHE A 303 -15.04 0.58 -5.47
C PHE A 303 -13.94 0.29 -4.44
N LYS A 304 -14.34 -0.06 -3.22
CA LYS A 304 -13.42 -0.33 -2.12
C LYS A 304 -12.68 -1.64 -2.33
N ILE A 305 -11.37 -1.59 -2.14
CA ILE A 305 -10.50 -2.76 -2.23
C ILE A 305 -9.84 -2.98 -0.88
N GLU A 306 -10.09 -4.13 -0.27
CA GLU A 306 -9.50 -4.54 0.99
C GLU A 306 -8.60 -5.77 0.80
N ALA A 307 -7.52 -5.83 1.59
CA ALA A 307 -6.70 -7.02 1.67
C ALA A 307 -7.38 -8.03 2.60
N ASN A 308 -7.60 -9.25 2.11
CA ASN A 308 -8.21 -10.32 2.89
C ASN A 308 -7.35 -11.58 2.74
N PHE A 309 -7.01 -12.22 3.83
CA PHE A 309 -6.27 -13.48 3.81
C PHE A 309 -7.14 -14.59 3.23
N LEU A 310 -6.54 -15.47 2.46
CA LEU A 310 -7.22 -16.68 2.00
C LEU A 310 -7.35 -17.68 3.15
N GLU A 311 -6.29 -17.79 3.93
CA GLU A 311 -6.14 -18.69 5.06
C GLU A 311 -5.02 -18.16 5.97
N ASP A 312 -4.86 -18.74 7.14
CA ASP A 312 -3.78 -18.46 8.09
C ASP A 312 -3.73 -17.01 8.62
N GLU A 313 -4.83 -16.25 8.54
CA GLU A 313 -4.89 -14.89 9.09
C GLU A 313 -4.59 -14.88 10.59
N ALA A 314 -5.14 -15.84 11.34
CA ALA A 314 -4.89 -15.96 12.78
C ALA A 314 -3.39 -16.17 13.08
N LEU A 315 -2.71 -16.98 12.26
CA LEU A 315 -1.27 -17.21 12.37
C LEU A 315 -0.48 -15.93 12.06
N PHE A 316 -0.84 -15.21 10.99
CA PHE A 316 -0.24 -13.93 10.67
C PHE A 316 -0.39 -12.92 11.80
N LEU A 317 -1.61 -12.79 12.35
CA LEU A 317 -1.90 -11.89 13.47
C LEU A 317 -1.12 -12.27 14.73
N THR A 318 -0.98 -13.56 15.01
CA THR A 318 -0.15 -14.05 16.11
C THR A 318 1.29 -13.59 15.94
N TYR A 319 1.89 -13.78 14.76
CA TYR A 319 3.25 -13.34 14.47
C TYR A 319 3.47 -11.86 14.76
N ILE A 320 2.64 -10.99 14.17
CA ILE A 320 2.86 -9.53 14.28
C ILE A 320 2.60 -9.01 15.70
N LYS A 321 1.60 -9.57 16.39
CA LYS A 321 1.24 -9.15 17.75
C LYS A 321 2.24 -9.66 18.80
N GLU A 322 2.74 -10.87 18.65
CA GLU A 322 3.77 -11.39 19.54
C GLU A 322 5.11 -10.67 19.37
N ASP A 323 5.51 -10.37 18.13
CA ASP A 323 6.74 -9.63 17.90
C ASP A 323 6.65 -8.21 18.49
N PHE A 324 5.51 -7.54 18.33
CA PHE A 324 5.23 -6.25 18.99
C PHE A 324 5.31 -6.36 20.52
N LYS A 325 4.67 -7.36 21.12
CA LYS A 325 4.71 -7.59 22.57
C LYS A 325 6.14 -7.83 23.07
N ARG A 326 6.91 -8.68 22.39
CA ARG A 326 8.32 -8.96 22.71
C ARG A 326 9.18 -7.71 22.67
N PHE A 327 8.97 -6.82 21.68
CA PHE A 327 9.68 -5.54 21.60
C PHE A 327 9.36 -4.66 22.82
N ARG A 328 8.08 -4.54 23.19
CA ARG A 328 7.65 -3.72 24.34
C ARG A 328 8.21 -4.25 25.67
N SER A 329 8.22 -5.55 25.88
CA SER A 329 8.77 -6.19 27.09
C SER A 329 10.28 -5.91 27.24
N ARG A 330 11.06 -6.05 26.15
CA ARG A 330 12.49 -5.74 26.14
C ARG A 330 12.79 -4.28 26.47
N LYS A 331 11.97 -3.35 25.97
CA LYS A 331 12.14 -1.93 26.23
C LYS A 331 11.75 -1.57 27.68
N GLY A 332 10.74 -2.19 28.25
CA GLY A 332 10.36 -2.01 29.65
C GLY A 332 11.45 -2.46 30.62
N SER A 333 12.14 -3.56 30.33
CA SER A 333 13.24 -4.05 31.18
C SER A 333 14.50 -3.16 31.11
N LEU A 334 14.73 -2.47 30.00
CA LEU A 334 15.86 -1.54 29.83
C LEU A 334 15.65 -0.17 30.50
N ASN A 335 14.42 0.21 30.78
CA ASN A 335 14.10 1.48 31.47
C ASN A 335 13.97 1.33 32.99
N ASN A 336 13.95 0.12 33.52
CA ASN A 336 13.83 -0.21 34.95
C ASN A 336 15.15 -0.71 35.57
N GLY A 337 16.24 -0.73 34.85
CA GLY A 337 17.59 -1.01 35.32
C GLY A 337 18.51 0.18 35.12
#